data_ee7562c48983d2b526306c21fbfb863b
#
_entry.id   ee7562c48983d2b526306c21fbfb863b
#
_cell.length_a   1.000
_cell.length_b   1.000
_cell.length_c   1.000
_cell.angle_alpha   90.00
_cell.angle_beta   90.00
_cell.angle_gamma   90.00
#
_symmetry.space_group_name_H-M   'P 1'
#
loop_
_entity.id
_entity.type
_entity.pdbx_description
1 polymer ?
#
loop_
_entity_poly.entity_id
_entity_poly.type
_entity_poly.pdbx_seq_one_letter_code
_entity_poly.pdbx_strand_id
1 'polypeptide(L)'
;MSSVLLWGPPGSGKTTLARLIALSGKTKYVELSAIDSSVSQVRDVIQDARNLRDSFEKPTVLFLDEIHRFSKAQQDSLLGAVESGVITLVAATTENPSFSVIRPLISRSLVIELSPLQEEDILTILERARMEPEFQSLDVEEDALEYLAGVSQGDARRALSLFEAAASRGAQNLTREFIKETAAQAIAYDSAGNQHYDTISAFIKSVRGSDVDSALHYLALMIVGGEDPRFIARRLMILASEDIGLADPQAMVLAEACASVVEKIGMPEGRIPLSETTIYLSLAPKSNRAYLAIDSAIEDVRNGRFSPVPPHLRSTGAVGYLYPHDSDAGIVNQDYSDARTYFKPSVHGFEKTLGERLEQIRKILGSSDI
;
A
#
# COMPACT_ATOMS: atom_id res chain seq x y z
N MET A 1 22.96 -19.52 -20.36
CA MET A 1 21.59 -18.99 -20.20
C MET A 1 21.70 -17.63 -19.55
N SER A 2 21.00 -16.61 -20.04
CA SER A 2 21.03 -15.29 -19.42
C SER A 2 20.12 -15.27 -18.19
N SER A 3 20.48 -14.49 -17.15
CA SER A 3 19.59 -14.28 -16.01
C SER A 3 18.34 -13.51 -16.44
N VAL A 4 17.22 -13.76 -15.76
CA VAL A 4 15.90 -13.20 -16.07
C VAL A 4 15.30 -12.57 -14.84
N LEU A 5 14.64 -11.46 -15.00
CA LEU A 5 13.90 -10.76 -13.96
C LEU A 5 12.46 -10.58 -14.42
N LEU A 6 11.57 -11.34 -13.79
CA LEU A 6 10.13 -11.35 -14.08
C LEU A 6 9.43 -10.38 -13.13
N TRP A 7 8.68 -9.44 -13.65
CA TRP A 7 7.88 -8.57 -12.81
C TRP A 7 6.46 -8.44 -13.35
N GLY A 8 5.51 -8.17 -12.46
CA GLY A 8 4.10 -8.07 -12.82
C GLY A 8 3.19 -8.44 -11.64
N PRO A 9 1.86 -8.36 -11.82
CA PRO A 9 0.88 -8.58 -10.76
C PRO A 9 0.93 -10.00 -10.19
N PRO A 10 0.39 -10.24 -8.98
CA PRO A 10 0.24 -11.58 -8.43
C PRO A 10 -0.57 -12.47 -9.38
N GLY A 11 -0.36 -13.79 -9.32
CA GLY A 11 -1.09 -14.76 -10.12
C GLY A 11 -0.85 -14.74 -11.64
N SER A 12 0.07 -13.88 -12.15
CA SER A 12 0.41 -13.79 -13.58
C SER A 12 1.34 -14.89 -14.09
N GLY A 13 1.66 -15.91 -13.27
CA GLY A 13 2.44 -17.08 -13.68
C GLY A 13 3.96 -16.94 -13.55
N LYS A 14 4.51 -15.92 -12.85
CA LYS A 14 5.97 -15.72 -12.69
C LYS A 14 6.71 -16.96 -12.20
N THR A 15 6.25 -17.57 -11.11
CA THR A 15 6.84 -18.78 -10.52
C THR A 15 6.73 -19.99 -11.47
N THR A 16 5.60 -20.13 -12.15
CA THR A 16 5.37 -21.19 -13.14
C THR A 16 6.33 -21.06 -14.32
N LEU A 17 6.47 -19.85 -14.86
CA LEU A 17 7.40 -19.57 -15.95
C LEU A 17 8.86 -19.82 -15.54
N ALA A 18 9.24 -19.44 -14.31
CA ALA A 18 10.59 -19.71 -13.78
C ALA A 18 10.89 -21.20 -13.70
N ARG A 19 9.93 -22.03 -13.25
CA ARG A 19 10.05 -23.50 -13.23
C ARG A 19 10.17 -24.07 -14.65
N LEU A 20 9.38 -23.61 -15.59
CA LEU A 20 9.47 -24.05 -17.00
C LEU A 20 10.82 -23.70 -17.63
N ILE A 21 11.38 -22.52 -17.36
CA ILE A 21 12.71 -22.13 -17.79
C ILE A 21 13.77 -23.10 -17.26
N ALA A 22 13.67 -23.48 -16.00
CA ALA A 22 14.61 -24.44 -15.41
C ALA A 22 14.48 -25.87 -15.96
N LEU A 23 13.24 -26.31 -16.23
CA LEU A 23 12.97 -27.64 -16.79
C LEU A 23 13.41 -27.79 -18.26
N SER A 24 13.49 -26.68 -19.01
CA SER A 24 13.93 -26.70 -20.42
C SER A 24 15.40 -27.07 -20.60
N GLY A 25 16.20 -27.10 -19.53
CA GLY A 25 17.61 -27.49 -19.51
C GLY A 25 17.89 -28.65 -18.54
N LYS A 26 19.05 -29.34 -18.72
CA LYS A 26 19.57 -30.29 -17.73
C LYS A 26 20.20 -29.56 -16.54
N THR A 27 19.43 -28.64 -15.91
CA THR A 27 19.91 -27.76 -14.82
C THR A 27 19.47 -28.25 -13.46
N LYS A 28 20.19 -27.88 -12.40
CA LYS A 28 19.65 -27.97 -11.04
C LYS A 28 18.78 -26.76 -10.77
N TYR A 29 17.52 -26.96 -10.41
CA TYR A 29 16.62 -25.91 -9.96
C TYR A 29 16.68 -25.77 -8.45
N VAL A 30 16.87 -24.57 -7.96
CA VAL A 30 16.82 -24.21 -6.54
C VAL A 30 15.89 -23.02 -6.40
N GLU A 31 14.94 -23.11 -5.49
CA GLU A 31 13.96 -22.06 -5.21
C GLU A 31 14.20 -21.48 -3.81
N LEU A 32 14.29 -20.18 -3.73
CA LEU A 32 14.36 -19.41 -2.48
C LEU A 32 13.27 -18.33 -2.50
N SER A 33 12.68 -18.10 -1.33
CA SER A 33 11.82 -16.93 -1.08
C SER A 33 12.64 -15.84 -0.38
N ALA A 34 12.62 -14.62 -0.90
CA ALA A 34 13.31 -13.51 -0.26
C ALA A 34 12.69 -13.12 1.10
N ILE A 35 11.47 -13.59 1.40
CA ILE A 35 10.81 -13.34 2.69
C ILE A 35 11.48 -14.16 3.80
N ASP A 36 11.80 -15.43 3.52
CA ASP A 36 12.25 -16.40 4.53
C ASP A 36 13.74 -16.71 4.47
N SER A 37 14.44 -16.24 3.40
CA SER A 37 15.81 -16.62 3.15
C SER A 37 16.83 -15.66 3.76
N SER A 38 17.78 -16.21 4.50
CA SER A 38 18.93 -15.49 5.05
C SER A 38 20.08 -15.36 4.02
N VAL A 39 21.00 -14.42 4.26
CA VAL A 39 22.25 -14.28 3.48
C VAL A 39 23.08 -15.57 3.51
N SER A 40 23.05 -16.32 4.62
CA SER A 40 23.75 -17.60 4.75
C SER A 40 23.21 -18.62 3.76
N GLN A 41 21.89 -18.79 3.69
CA GLN A 41 21.26 -19.73 2.75
C GLN A 41 21.59 -19.41 1.28
N VAL A 42 21.61 -18.10 0.93
CA VAL A 42 22.03 -17.69 -0.42
C VAL A 42 23.48 -18.11 -0.70
N ARG A 43 24.38 -17.91 0.27
CA ARG A 43 25.80 -18.33 0.13
C ARG A 43 25.96 -19.83 0.02
N ASP A 44 25.20 -20.59 0.79
CA ASP A 44 25.21 -22.05 0.75
C ASP A 44 24.78 -22.57 -0.62
N VAL A 45 23.70 -22.01 -1.19
CA VAL A 45 23.24 -22.35 -2.55
C VAL A 45 24.31 -21.99 -3.60
N ILE A 46 24.97 -20.84 -3.47
CA ILE A 46 26.05 -20.44 -4.39
C ILE A 46 27.24 -21.39 -4.27
N GLN A 47 27.60 -21.82 -3.07
CA GLN A 47 28.69 -22.77 -2.86
C GLN A 47 28.38 -24.15 -3.45
N ASP A 48 27.17 -24.63 -3.25
CA ASP A 48 26.67 -25.90 -3.85
C ASP A 48 26.64 -25.82 -5.38
N ALA A 49 26.23 -24.65 -5.93
CA ALA A 49 26.24 -24.44 -7.38
C ALA A 49 27.67 -24.47 -7.96
N ARG A 50 28.66 -23.93 -7.24
CA ARG A 50 30.08 -24.04 -7.62
C ARG A 50 30.53 -25.50 -7.65
N ASN A 51 30.27 -26.22 -6.58
CA ASN A 51 30.64 -27.65 -6.46
C ASN A 51 30.01 -28.48 -7.59
N LEU A 52 28.74 -28.24 -7.94
CA LEU A 52 28.04 -28.92 -9.02
C LEU A 52 28.59 -28.60 -10.38
N ARG A 53 28.94 -27.32 -10.62
CA ARG A 53 29.55 -26.91 -11.89
C ARG A 53 30.95 -27.52 -12.05
N ASP A 54 31.78 -27.45 -11.00
CA ASP A 54 33.19 -27.83 -11.06
C ASP A 54 33.36 -29.35 -11.07
N SER A 55 32.47 -30.14 -10.43
CA SER A 55 32.55 -31.59 -10.36
C SER A 55 31.71 -32.33 -11.41
N PHE A 56 30.61 -31.73 -11.88
CA PHE A 56 29.62 -32.43 -12.72
C PHE A 56 29.22 -31.64 -13.98
N GLU A 57 29.82 -30.47 -14.24
CA GLU A 57 29.45 -29.56 -15.31
C GLU A 57 27.94 -29.21 -15.37
N LYS A 58 27.26 -29.35 -14.22
CA LYS A 58 25.81 -29.14 -14.12
C LYS A 58 25.50 -27.71 -13.75
N PRO A 59 24.84 -26.91 -14.64
CA PRO A 59 24.46 -25.57 -14.34
C PRO A 59 23.32 -25.49 -13.31
N THR A 60 23.30 -24.43 -12.50
CA THR A 60 22.26 -24.20 -11.49
C THR A 60 21.43 -22.98 -11.87
N VAL A 61 20.11 -23.15 -11.87
CA VAL A 61 19.12 -22.05 -11.94
C VAL A 61 18.66 -21.76 -10.53
N LEU A 62 18.93 -20.59 -10.04
CA LEU A 62 18.39 -20.07 -8.79
C LEU A 62 17.16 -19.23 -9.08
N PHE A 63 15.99 -19.71 -8.68
CA PHE A 63 14.78 -18.89 -8.65
C PHE A 63 14.69 -18.19 -7.30
N LEU A 64 14.54 -16.87 -7.34
CA LEU A 64 14.37 -16.04 -6.17
C LEU A 64 13.04 -15.30 -6.26
N ASP A 65 12.07 -15.71 -5.45
CA ASP A 65 10.77 -15.06 -5.39
C ASP A 65 10.82 -13.82 -4.49
N GLU A 66 10.06 -12.80 -4.87
CA GLU A 66 9.94 -11.52 -4.18
C GLU A 66 11.28 -10.82 -3.89
N ILE A 67 12.17 -10.75 -4.90
CA ILE A 67 13.53 -10.17 -4.76
C ILE A 67 13.54 -8.77 -4.13
N HIS A 68 12.46 -7.99 -4.25
CA HIS A 68 12.33 -6.67 -3.63
C HIS A 68 12.39 -6.70 -2.10
N ARG A 69 12.16 -7.85 -1.47
CA ARG A 69 12.30 -8.05 -0.01
C ARG A 69 13.75 -8.19 0.44
N PHE A 70 14.66 -8.50 -0.49
CA PHE A 70 16.08 -8.51 -0.18
C PHE A 70 16.63 -7.10 -0.04
N SER A 71 17.38 -6.85 1.04
CA SER A 71 18.19 -5.65 1.20
C SER A 71 19.22 -5.52 0.07
N LYS A 72 19.70 -4.31 -0.20
CA LYS A 72 20.74 -4.09 -1.21
C LYS A 72 21.98 -4.97 -1.00
N ALA A 73 22.40 -5.18 0.24
CA ALA A 73 23.54 -6.04 0.58
C ALA A 73 23.29 -7.53 0.27
N GLN A 74 22.04 -7.99 0.41
CA GLN A 74 21.67 -9.35 0.04
C GLN A 74 21.67 -9.52 -1.49
N GLN A 75 21.13 -8.53 -2.21
CA GLN A 75 21.15 -8.51 -3.66
C GLN A 75 22.59 -8.44 -4.21
N ASP A 76 23.47 -7.64 -3.61
CA ASP A 76 24.89 -7.56 -3.97
C ASP A 76 25.62 -8.91 -3.82
N SER A 77 25.22 -9.73 -2.86
CA SER A 77 25.82 -11.08 -2.65
C SER A 77 25.60 -12.03 -3.81
N LEU A 78 24.61 -11.79 -4.66
CA LEU A 78 24.31 -12.57 -5.86
C LEU A 78 25.19 -12.21 -7.05
N LEU A 79 25.71 -10.96 -7.12
CA LEU A 79 26.40 -10.43 -8.29
C LEU A 79 27.57 -11.29 -8.75
N GLY A 80 28.47 -11.63 -7.86
CA GLY A 80 29.65 -12.43 -8.21
C GLY A 80 29.32 -13.80 -8.78
N ALA A 81 28.25 -14.42 -8.31
CA ALA A 81 27.80 -15.73 -8.79
C ALA A 81 27.10 -15.63 -10.15
N VAL A 82 26.36 -14.55 -10.39
CA VAL A 82 25.73 -14.25 -11.69
C VAL A 82 26.79 -13.89 -12.73
N GLU A 83 27.74 -13.02 -12.38
CA GLU A 83 28.84 -12.59 -13.29
C GLU A 83 29.73 -13.75 -13.72
N SER A 84 30.07 -14.63 -12.79
CA SER A 84 30.91 -15.80 -13.07
C SER A 84 30.15 -16.97 -13.71
N GLY A 85 28.84 -16.82 -13.93
CA GLY A 85 27.98 -17.88 -14.48
C GLY A 85 27.86 -19.12 -13.59
N VAL A 86 28.15 -19.01 -12.29
CA VAL A 86 27.96 -20.08 -11.29
C VAL A 86 26.48 -20.40 -11.15
N ILE A 87 25.65 -19.36 -11.14
CA ILE A 87 24.21 -19.47 -11.17
C ILE A 87 23.62 -18.69 -12.35
N THR A 88 22.51 -19.19 -12.88
CA THR A 88 21.58 -18.41 -13.69
C THR A 88 20.46 -17.94 -12.76
N LEU A 89 20.36 -16.63 -12.55
CA LEU A 89 19.33 -16.06 -11.69
C LEU A 89 18.03 -15.91 -12.48
N VAL A 90 16.94 -16.44 -11.95
CA VAL A 90 15.58 -16.09 -12.35
C VAL A 90 14.93 -15.44 -11.13
N ALA A 91 14.76 -14.15 -11.14
CA ALA A 91 14.15 -13.45 -10.03
C ALA A 91 12.73 -13.01 -10.39
N ALA A 92 11.83 -13.02 -9.40
CA ALA A 92 10.47 -12.55 -9.54
C ALA A 92 10.17 -11.42 -8.54
N THR A 93 9.30 -10.48 -8.95
CA THR A 93 8.82 -9.40 -8.09
C THR A 93 7.45 -8.90 -8.55
N THR A 94 6.68 -8.38 -7.62
CA THR A 94 5.44 -7.65 -7.91
C THR A 94 5.68 -6.15 -8.10
N GLU A 95 6.84 -5.64 -7.69
CA GLU A 95 7.21 -4.22 -7.82
C GLU A 95 8.00 -3.96 -9.09
N ASN A 96 7.96 -2.70 -9.58
CA ASN A 96 8.80 -2.31 -10.71
C ASN A 96 10.29 -2.42 -10.31
N PRO A 97 11.07 -3.24 -11.04
CA PRO A 97 12.46 -3.53 -10.71
C PRO A 97 13.37 -2.30 -10.65
N SER A 98 13.04 -1.25 -11.39
CA SER A 98 13.83 -0.03 -11.43
C SER A 98 13.94 0.67 -10.07
N PHE A 99 12.99 0.41 -9.17
CA PHE A 99 12.95 0.98 -7.82
C PHE A 99 13.42 0.02 -6.73
N SER A 100 13.25 -1.29 -6.94
CA SER A 100 13.40 -2.31 -5.89
C SER A 100 14.62 -3.23 -6.11
N VAL A 101 15.20 -3.26 -7.31
CA VAL A 101 16.37 -4.09 -7.63
C VAL A 101 17.58 -3.22 -7.92
N ILE A 102 18.76 -3.67 -7.48
CA ILE A 102 20.01 -2.94 -7.73
C ILE A 102 20.37 -2.91 -9.22
N ARG A 103 20.83 -1.77 -9.70
CA ARG A 103 21.19 -1.57 -11.12
C ARG A 103 22.14 -2.64 -11.70
N PRO A 104 23.18 -3.11 -10.95
CA PRO A 104 24.08 -4.14 -11.47
C PRO A 104 23.38 -5.48 -11.79
N LEU A 105 22.35 -5.89 -11.05
CA LEU A 105 21.56 -7.09 -11.36
C LEU A 105 20.65 -6.86 -12.56
N ILE A 106 20.00 -5.69 -12.63
CA ILE A 106 19.15 -5.31 -13.78
C ILE A 106 19.94 -5.35 -15.08
N SER A 107 21.15 -4.76 -15.10
CA SER A 107 21.99 -4.69 -16.32
C SER A 107 22.48 -6.06 -16.83
N ARG A 108 22.42 -7.10 -15.98
CA ARG A 108 22.85 -8.49 -16.29
C ARG A 108 21.68 -9.44 -16.49
N SER A 109 20.46 -8.93 -16.42
CA SER A 109 19.24 -9.73 -16.54
C SER A 109 18.38 -9.24 -17.69
N LEU A 110 17.69 -10.17 -18.33
CA LEU A 110 16.58 -9.83 -19.23
C LEU A 110 15.38 -9.49 -18.37
N VAL A 111 14.91 -8.26 -18.43
CA VAL A 111 13.72 -7.81 -17.68
C VAL A 111 12.48 -8.08 -18.54
N ILE A 112 11.54 -8.85 -18.00
CA ILE A 112 10.28 -9.22 -18.66
C ILE A 112 9.13 -8.78 -17.75
N GLU A 113 8.25 -7.97 -18.31
CA GLU A 113 6.99 -7.59 -17.70
C GLU A 113 5.91 -8.61 -18.06
N LEU A 114 5.20 -9.09 -17.06
CA LEU A 114 4.03 -9.95 -17.23
C LEU A 114 2.77 -9.13 -16.94
N SER A 115 1.90 -9.04 -17.92
CA SER A 115 0.59 -8.43 -17.78
C SER A 115 -0.36 -9.31 -16.94
N PRO A 116 -1.43 -8.74 -16.35
CA PRO A 116 -2.52 -9.55 -15.82
C PRO A 116 -3.05 -10.50 -16.89
N LEU A 117 -3.43 -11.71 -16.50
CA LEU A 117 -4.09 -12.65 -17.42
C LEU A 117 -5.46 -12.08 -17.85
N GLN A 118 -5.85 -12.36 -19.08
CA GLN A 118 -7.19 -12.00 -19.54
C GLN A 118 -8.22 -13.04 -19.01
N GLU A 119 -9.51 -12.68 -19.00
CA GLU A 119 -10.57 -13.58 -18.54
C GLU A 119 -10.55 -14.92 -19.30
N GLU A 120 -10.28 -14.90 -20.60
CA GLU A 120 -10.15 -16.08 -21.44
C GLU A 120 -8.99 -17.00 -21.03
N ASP A 121 -7.87 -16.42 -20.60
CA ASP A 121 -6.72 -17.18 -20.07
C ASP A 121 -7.09 -17.87 -18.75
N ILE A 122 -7.79 -17.14 -17.87
CA ILE A 122 -8.28 -17.66 -16.59
C ILE A 122 -9.30 -18.77 -16.81
N LEU A 123 -10.26 -18.59 -17.74
CA LEU A 123 -11.21 -19.65 -18.12
C LEU A 123 -10.48 -20.92 -18.58
N THR A 124 -9.46 -20.78 -19.43
CA THR A 124 -8.64 -21.91 -19.87
C THR A 124 -7.97 -22.63 -18.70
N ILE A 125 -7.52 -21.90 -17.69
CA ILE A 125 -6.89 -22.48 -16.48
C ILE A 125 -7.94 -23.19 -15.63
N LEU A 126 -9.12 -22.62 -15.42
CA LEU A 126 -10.22 -23.20 -14.67
C LEU A 126 -10.76 -24.46 -15.35
N GLU A 127 -10.89 -24.46 -16.69
CA GLU A 127 -11.28 -25.62 -17.46
C GLU A 127 -10.29 -26.80 -17.30
N ARG A 128 -9.00 -26.51 -17.28
CA ARG A 128 -7.98 -27.53 -16.98
C ARG A 128 -8.10 -28.05 -15.54
N ALA A 129 -8.32 -27.16 -14.58
CA ALA A 129 -8.50 -27.54 -13.17
C ALA A 129 -9.74 -28.45 -13.02
N ARG A 130 -10.86 -28.15 -13.68
CA ARG A 130 -12.07 -28.98 -13.68
C ARG A 130 -11.83 -30.40 -14.17
N MET A 131 -10.85 -30.60 -15.07
CA MET A 131 -10.50 -31.92 -15.62
C MET A 131 -9.60 -32.75 -14.70
N GLU A 132 -9.07 -32.18 -13.63
CA GLU A 132 -8.25 -32.91 -12.66
C GLU A 132 -9.10 -33.99 -11.94
N PRO A 133 -8.53 -35.16 -11.62
CA PRO A 133 -9.26 -36.30 -11.04
C PRO A 133 -10.08 -35.96 -9.80
N GLU A 134 -9.63 -34.97 -9.04
CA GLU A 134 -10.26 -34.52 -7.79
C GLU A 134 -11.61 -33.84 -8.04
N PHE A 135 -11.79 -33.22 -9.21
CA PHE A 135 -12.96 -32.42 -9.55
C PHE A 135 -13.87 -33.03 -10.63
N GLN A 136 -13.50 -34.19 -11.20
CA GLN A 136 -14.26 -34.83 -12.27
C GLN A 136 -15.70 -35.23 -11.89
N SER A 137 -15.99 -35.39 -10.61
CA SER A 137 -17.34 -35.71 -10.11
C SER A 137 -18.23 -34.48 -9.91
N LEU A 138 -17.68 -33.27 -10.09
CA LEU A 138 -18.41 -32.04 -9.92
C LEU A 138 -19.08 -31.64 -11.24
N ASP A 139 -20.35 -31.30 -11.16
CA ASP A 139 -21.08 -30.61 -12.23
C ASP A 139 -20.85 -29.10 -12.07
N VAL A 140 -20.18 -28.47 -13.05
CA VAL A 140 -19.79 -27.06 -12.99
C VAL A 140 -20.44 -26.33 -14.15
N GLU A 141 -21.29 -25.38 -13.84
CA GLU A 141 -21.97 -24.56 -14.85
C GLU A 141 -20.95 -23.62 -15.53
N GLU A 142 -21.14 -23.37 -16.81
CA GLU A 142 -20.22 -22.56 -17.62
C GLU A 142 -20.17 -21.10 -17.14
N ASP A 143 -21.33 -20.53 -16.78
CA ASP A 143 -21.44 -19.17 -16.23
C ASP A 143 -20.86 -19.04 -14.82
N ALA A 144 -20.70 -20.14 -14.08
CA ALA A 144 -19.98 -20.20 -12.81
C ALA A 144 -18.46 -20.01 -13.03
N LEU A 145 -17.90 -20.62 -14.08
CA LEU A 145 -16.49 -20.43 -14.46
C LEU A 145 -16.24 -19.02 -14.99
N GLU A 146 -17.15 -18.49 -15.81
CA GLU A 146 -17.08 -17.10 -16.29
C GLU A 146 -17.09 -16.09 -15.12
N TYR A 147 -17.96 -16.32 -14.13
CA TYR A 147 -17.98 -15.48 -12.94
C TYR A 147 -16.65 -15.56 -12.14
N LEU A 148 -16.08 -16.77 -11.98
CA LEU A 148 -14.76 -16.93 -11.33
C LEU A 148 -13.67 -16.19 -12.10
N ALA A 149 -13.66 -16.27 -13.42
CA ALA A 149 -12.69 -15.57 -14.24
C ALA A 149 -12.78 -14.05 -14.04
N GLY A 150 -13.99 -13.49 -14.08
CA GLY A 150 -14.21 -12.06 -13.86
C GLY A 150 -13.82 -11.57 -12.48
N VAL A 151 -14.20 -12.28 -11.39
CA VAL A 151 -13.88 -11.85 -10.01
C VAL A 151 -12.41 -12.06 -9.63
N SER A 152 -11.66 -12.88 -10.39
CA SER A 152 -10.23 -13.10 -10.15
C SER A 152 -9.35 -11.94 -10.62
N GLN A 153 -9.86 -11.07 -11.49
CA GLN A 153 -9.15 -9.89 -12.00
C GLN A 153 -7.77 -10.20 -12.60
N GLY A 154 -7.65 -11.31 -13.31
CA GLY A 154 -6.41 -11.73 -13.95
C GLY A 154 -5.40 -12.44 -13.03
N ASP A 155 -5.79 -12.77 -11.80
CA ASP A 155 -5.01 -13.57 -10.86
C ASP A 155 -5.44 -15.04 -10.90
N ALA A 156 -4.65 -15.89 -11.59
CA ALA A 156 -4.92 -17.32 -11.69
C ALA A 156 -4.92 -18.05 -10.34
N ARG A 157 -4.08 -17.63 -9.40
CA ARG A 157 -4.02 -18.23 -8.05
C ARG A 157 -5.33 -18.01 -7.32
N ARG A 158 -5.85 -16.78 -7.39
CA ARG A 158 -7.15 -16.42 -6.80
C ARG A 158 -8.28 -17.20 -7.44
N ALA A 159 -8.30 -17.31 -8.78
CA ALA A 159 -9.31 -18.09 -9.49
C ALA A 159 -9.34 -19.54 -9.04
N LEU A 160 -8.17 -20.20 -9.00
CA LEU A 160 -8.03 -21.58 -8.57
C LEU A 160 -8.39 -21.77 -7.09
N SER A 161 -7.96 -20.86 -6.21
CA SER A 161 -8.30 -20.95 -4.77
C SER A 161 -9.81 -20.81 -4.54
N LEU A 162 -10.50 -19.94 -5.26
CA LEU A 162 -11.95 -19.80 -5.18
C LEU A 162 -12.67 -21.03 -5.71
N PHE A 163 -12.19 -21.62 -6.83
CA PHE A 163 -12.71 -22.84 -7.39
C PHE A 163 -12.56 -24.02 -6.43
N GLU A 164 -11.37 -24.21 -5.85
CA GLU A 164 -11.06 -25.24 -4.87
C GLU A 164 -11.90 -25.07 -3.58
N ALA A 165 -12.03 -23.84 -3.09
CA ALA A 165 -12.87 -23.54 -1.94
C ALA A 165 -14.34 -23.87 -2.18
N ALA A 166 -14.87 -23.58 -3.38
CA ALA A 166 -16.24 -23.95 -3.77
C ALA A 166 -16.41 -25.47 -3.86
N ALA A 167 -15.47 -26.17 -4.49
CA ALA A 167 -15.46 -27.62 -4.60
C ALA A 167 -15.43 -28.31 -3.21
N SER A 168 -14.64 -27.78 -2.28
CA SER A 168 -14.48 -28.33 -0.92
C SER A 168 -15.71 -28.19 -0.03
N ARG A 169 -16.69 -27.32 -0.38
CA ARG A 169 -17.93 -27.14 0.39
C ARG A 169 -18.96 -28.27 0.16
N GLY A 170 -18.64 -29.26 -0.67
CA GLY A 170 -19.43 -30.46 -0.83
C GLY A 170 -20.69 -30.33 -1.70
N ALA A 171 -20.82 -29.25 -2.46
CA ALA A 171 -21.84 -29.13 -3.49
C ALA A 171 -21.50 -30.06 -4.66
N GLN A 172 -22.46 -30.83 -5.15
CA GLN A 172 -22.29 -31.64 -6.35
C GLN A 172 -22.40 -30.81 -7.63
N ASN A 173 -23.12 -29.70 -7.57
CA ASN A 173 -23.27 -28.75 -8.65
C ASN A 173 -22.77 -27.37 -8.23
N LEU A 174 -21.80 -26.82 -8.95
CA LEU A 174 -21.24 -25.49 -8.75
C LEU A 174 -21.96 -24.51 -9.68
N THR A 175 -23.01 -23.89 -9.17
CA THR A 175 -23.75 -22.82 -9.85
C THR A 175 -23.07 -21.47 -9.64
N ARG A 176 -23.39 -20.50 -10.47
CA ARG A 176 -22.92 -19.11 -10.33
C ARG A 176 -23.27 -18.52 -8.96
N GLU A 177 -24.48 -18.75 -8.44
CA GLU A 177 -24.92 -18.27 -7.13
C GLU A 177 -24.09 -18.86 -6.00
N PHE A 178 -23.81 -20.17 -6.07
CA PHE A 178 -22.97 -20.86 -5.08
C PHE A 178 -21.55 -20.33 -5.06
N ILE A 179 -20.97 -20.10 -6.25
CA ILE A 179 -19.64 -19.48 -6.39
C ILE A 179 -19.64 -18.06 -5.84
N LYS A 180 -20.69 -17.27 -6.11
CA LYS A 180 -20.82 -15.90 -5.62
C LYS A 180 -20.84 -15.84 -4.08
N GLU A 181 -21.57 -16.72 -3.43
CA GLU A 181 -21.60 -16.83 -1.98
C GLU A 181 -20.23 -17.26 -1.43
N THR A 182 -19.56 -18.22 -2.08
CA THR A 182 -18.22 -18.67 -1.69
C THR A 182 -17.19 -17.57 -1.86
N ALA A 183 -17.23 -16.85 -2.98
CA ALA A 183 -16.33 -15.74 -3.24
C ALA A 183 -16.52 -14.60 -2.21
N ALA A 184 -17.74 -14.27 -1.86
CA ALA A 184 -18.02 -13.27 -0.81
C ALA A 184 -17.43 -13.65 0.55
N GLN A 185 -17.50 -14.95 0.92
CA GLN A 185 -16.88 -15.46 2.16
C GLN A 185 -15.35 -15.52 2.08
N ALA A 186 -14.79 -15.88 0.92
CA ALA A 186 -13.35 -15.94 0.70
C ALA A 186 -12.71 -14.54 0.69
N ILE A 187 -13.39 -13.53 0.13
CA ILE A 187 -12.95 -12.12 0.18
C ILE A 187 -12.87 -11.65 1.64
N ALA A 188 -13.82 -12.06 2.48
CA ALA A 188 -13.78 -11.78 3.92
C ALA A 188 -12.57 -12.43 4.63
N TYR A 189 -12.03 -13.53 4.11
CA TYR A 189 -10.88 -14.24 4.72
C TYR A 189 -9.52 -13.71 4.19
N ASP A 190 -9.45 -13.17 2.97
CA ASP A 190 -8.20 -12.73 2.33
C ASP A 190 -7.78 -11.29 2.70
N SER A 191 -8.48 -10.68 3.67
CA SER A 191 -8.21 -9.32 4.17
C SER A 191 -6.82 -9.13 4.82
N ALA A 192 -6.00 -10.18 4.91
CA ALA A 192 -4.65 -10.15 5.50
C ALA A 192 -3.50 -9.97 4.46
N GLY A 193 -3.79 -9.85 3.16
CA GLY A 193 -2.78 -9.79 2.09
C GLY A 193 -2.49 -8.38 1.54
N ASN A 194 -1.62 -8.29 0.52
CA ASN A 194 -1.19 -7.04 -0.13
C ASN A 194 -2.34 -6.20 -0.72
N GLN A 195 -3.47 -6.82 -1.11
CA GLN A 195 -4.66 -6.12 -1.60
C GLN A 195 -5.30 -5.19 -0.56
N HIS A 196 -5.14 -5.49 0.73
CA HIS A 196 -5.59 -4.64 1.82
C HIS A 196 -4.99 -3.22 1.75
N TYR A 197 -3.66 -3.12 1.55
CA TYR A 197 -2.97 -1.82 1.45
C TYR A 197 -3.35 -1.05 0.19
N ASP A 198 -3.60 -1.75 -0.93
CA ASP A 198 -3.99 -1.13 -2.19
C ASP A 198 -5.42 -0.59 -2.12
N THR A 199 -6.36 -1.34 -1.55
CA THR A 199 -7.76 -0.91 -1.38
C THR A 199 -7.85 0.31 -0.48
N ILE A 200 -7.13 0.32 0.65
CA ILE A 200 -7.05 1.48 1.55
C ILE A 200 -6.44 2.70 0.89
N SER A 201 -5.37 2.49 0.12
CA SER A 201 -4.72 3.56 -0.63
C SER A 201 -5.65 4.15 -1.69
N ALA A 202 -6.39 3.31 -2.40
CA ALA A 202 -7.40 3.73 -3.37
C ALA A 202 -8.55 4.48 -2.70
N PHE A 203 -9.06 3.99 -1.57
CA PHE A 203 -10.08 4.65 -0.75
C PHE A 203 -9.67 6.09 -0.38
N ILE A 204 -8.49 6.24 0.24
CA ILE A 204 -7.97 7.54 0.67
C ILE A 204 -7.80 8.49 -0.53
N LYS A 205 -7.24 8.00 -1.64
CA LYS A 205 -7.04 8.79 -2.85
C LYS A 205 -8.35 9.23 -3.49
N SER A 206 -9.40 8.40 -3.45
CA SER A 206 -10.73 8.73 -3.96
C SER A 206 -11.38 9.84 -3.11
N VAL A 207 -11.33 9.74 -1.78
CA VAL A 207 -11.82 10.79 -0.86
C VAL A 207 -11.03 12.09 -1.08
N ARG A 208 -9.71 12.03 -1.17
CA ARG A 208 -8.83 13.18 -1.46
C ARG A 208 -9.14 13.80 -2.82
N GLY A 209 -9.43 12.98 -3.82
CA GLY A 209 -9.79 13.39 -5.17
C GLY A 209 -11.25 13.87 -5.32
N SER A 210 -12.05 13.81 -4.23
CA SER A 210 -13.48 14.18 -4.24
C SER A 210 -14.36 13.29 -5.13
N ASP A 211 -13.92 12.07 -5.42
CA ASP A 211 -14.70 11.05 -6.11
C ASP A 211 -15.49 10.22 -5.08
N VAL A 212 -16.74 10.65 -4.83
CA VAL A 212 -17.62 10.06 -3.80
C VAL A 212 -17.96 8.61 -4.12
N ASP A 213 -18.28 8.32 -5.38
CA ASP A 213 -18.74 7.00 -5.78
C ASP A 213 -17.61 5.96 -5.71
N SER A 214 -16.41 6.32 -6.19
CA SER A 214 -15.22 5.48 -6.01
C SER A 214 -14.85 5.29 -4.54
N ALA A 215 -14.96 6.34 -3.71
CA ALA A 215 -14.72 6.22 -2.28
C ALA A 215 -15.70 5.25 -1.61
N LEU A 216 -16.99 5.32 -1.93
CA LEU A 216 -18.00 4.40 -1.41
C LEU A 216 -17.78 2.98 -1.92
N HIS A 217 -17.35 2.81 -3.17
CA HIS A 217 -17.01 1.50 -3.72
C HIS A 217 -15.86 0.84 -2.94
N TYR A 218 -14.76 1.57 -2.70
CA TYR A 218 -13.64 1.04 -1.92
C TYR A 218 -13.99 0.84 -0.43
N LEU A 219 -14.85 1.69 0.15
CA LEU A 219 -15.40 1.46 1.49
C LEU A 219 -16.18 0.14 1.54
N ALA A 220 -17.04 -0.11 0.56
CA ALA A 220 -17.81 -1.35 0.47
C ALA A 220 -16.90 -2.57 0.31
N LEU A 221 -15.82 -2.48 -0.50
CA LEU A 221 -14.83 -3.56 -0.63
C LEU A 221 -14.14 -3.87 0.71
N MET A 222 -13.77 -2.85 1.49
CA MET A 222 -13.19 -3.04 2.82
C MET A 222 -14.18 -3.70 3.79
N ILE A 223 -15.44 -3.24 3.81
CA ILE A 223 -16.47 -3.79 4.70
C ILE A 223 -16.78 -5.25 4.36
N VAL A 224 -16.99 -5.56 3.08
CA VAL A 224 -17.25 -6.94 2.62
C VAL A 224 -16.02 -7.83 2.83
N GLY A 225 -14.82 -7.27 2.66
CA GLY A 225 -13.55 -7.92 2.95
C GLY A 225 -13.27 -8.17 4.43
N GLY A 226 -14.18 -7.75 5.34
CA GLY A 226 -14.02 -7.98 6.78
C GLY A 226 -12.99 -7.09 7.47
N GLU A 227 -12.65 -5.93 6.88
CA GLU A 227 -11.75 -4.96 7.49
C GLU A 227 -12.28 -4.49 8.86
N ASP A 228 -11.39 -4.30 9.83
CA ASP A 228 -11.77 -3.72 11.12
C ASP A 228 -12.39 -2.32 10.91
N PRO A 229 -13.67 -2.14 11.24
CA PRO A 229 -14.34 -0.86 11.04
C PRO A 229 -13.68 0.28 11.83
N ARG A 230 -13.02 -0.02 12.96
CA ARG A 230 -12.22 0.94 13.73
C ARG A 230 -10.98 1.38 12.98
N PHE A 231 -10.39 0.48 12.18
CA PHE A 231 -9.26 0.83 11.33
C PHE A 231 -9.71 1.80 10.22
N ILE A 232 -10.84 1.53 9.56
CA ILE A 232 -11.41 2.43 8.55
C ILE A 232 -11.69 3.82 9.16
N ALA A 233 -12.33 3.86 10.34
CA ALA A 233 -12.62 5.11 11.05
C ALA A 233 -11.33 5.90 11.38
N ARG A 234 -10.27 5.23 11.86
CA ARG A 234 -8.97 5.88 12.11
C ARG A 234 -8.38 6.48 10.84
N ARG A 235 -8.52 5.82 9.69
CA ARG A 235 -8.05 6.38 8.41
C ARG A 235 -8.82 7.62 7.99
N LEU A 236 -10.14 7.67 8.24
CA LEU A 236 -10.96 8.86 8.01
C LEU A 236 -10.55 10.03 8.93
N MET A 237 -10.22 9.77 10.20
CA MET A 237 -9.71 10.80 11.13
C MET A 237 -8.39 11.40 10.66
N ILE A 238 -7.45 10.56 10.19
CA ILE A 238 -6.18 11.04 9.63
C ILE A 238 -6.44 11.90 8.40
N LEU A 239 -7.27 11.42 7.46
CA LEU A 239 -7.62 12.14 6.24
C LEU A 239 -8.31 13.48 6.51
N ALA A 240 -9.22 13.52 7.49
CA ALA A 240 -9.89 14.75 7.91
C ALA A 240 -8.88 15.83 8.37
N SER A 241 -7.79 15.44 9.01
CA SER A 241 -6.74 16.35 9.47
C SER A 241 -5.70 16.65 8.39
N GLU A 242 -5.30 15.64 7.60
CA GLU A 242 -4.23 15.74 6.59
C GLU A 242 -4.69 16.45 5.32
N ASP A 243 -5.87 16.07 4.78
CA ASP A 243 -6.32 16.49 3.45
C ASP A 243 -7.39 17.60 3.46
N ILE A 244 -8.15 17.72 4.55
CA ILE A 244 -9.19 18.74 4.70
C ILE A 244 -8.71 19.84 5.65
N GLY A 245 -8.22 19.46 6.81
CA GLY A 245 -7.59 20.36 7.77
C GLY A 245 -8.45 21.58 8.10
N LEU A 246 -7.85 22.75 7.99
CA LEU A 246 -8.50 24.02 8.32
C LEU A 246 -9.44 24.56 7.23
N ALA A 247 -9.49 23.91 6.07
CA ALA A 247 -10.47 24.28 5.04
C ALA A 247 -11.90 23.99 5.51
N ASP A 248 -12.07 22.91 6.31
CA ASP A 248 -13.31 22.60 7.01
C ASP A 248 -13.04 21.96 8.38
N PRO A 249 -13.00 22.74 9.47
CA PRO A 249 -12.75 22.22 10.82
C PRO A 249 -13.79 21.20 11.33
N GLN A 250 -14.99 21.17 10.74
CA GLN A 250 -16.02 20.18 11.11
C GLN A 250 -15.66 18.76 10.65
N ALA A 251 -14.81 18.63 9.65
CA ALA A 251 -14.37 17.33 9.13
C ALA A 251 -13.77 16.44 10.21
N MET A 252 -12.89 16.99 11.04
CA MET A 252 -12.28 16.26 12.15
C MET A 252 -13.29 15.89 13.25
N VAL A 253 -14.22 16.79 13.56
CA VAL A 253 -15.28 16.56 14.55
C VAL A 253 -16.20 15.42 14.11
N LEU A 254 -16.58 15.42 12.82
CA LEU A 254 -17.41 14.36 12.26
C LEU A 254 -16.68 13.02 12.21
N ALA A 255 -15.41 13.02 11.84
CA ALA A 255 -14.60 11.81 11.79
C ALA A 255 -14.40 11.18 13.18
N GLU A 256 -14.20 12.00 14.23
CA GLU A 256 -14.13 11.54 15.62
C GLU A 256 -15.49 11.00 16.09
N ALA A 257 -16.58 11.71 15.80
CA ALA A 257 -17.92 11.23 16.12
C ALA A 257 -18.21 9.88 15.45
N CYS A 258 -17.84 9.73 14.17
CA CYS A 258 -17.95 8.47 13.44
C CYS A 258 -17.18 7.34 14.15
N ALA A 259 -15.92 7.56 14.50
CA ALA A 259 -15.09 6.56 15.17
C ALA A 259 -15.72 6.11 16.51
N SER A 260 -16.19 7.06 17.30
CA SER A 260 -16.87 6.80 18.59
C SER A 260 -18.20 6.04 18.42
N VAL A 261 -18.98 6.35 17.38
CA VAL A 261 -20.23 5.64 17.08
C VAL A 261 -19.94 4.23 16.60
N VAL A 262 -19.02 4.05 15.65
CA VAL A 262 -18.62 2.73 15.11
C VAL A 262 -18.14 1.80 16.22
N GLU A 263 -17.35 2.32 17.16
CA GLU A 263 -16.89 1.53 18.32
C GLU A 263 -18.03 1.04 19.20
N LYS A 264 -19.09 1.84 19.38
CA LYS A 264 -20.23 1.54 20.25
C LYS A 264 -21.24 0.60 19.62
N ILE A 265 -21.55 0.79 18.34
CA ILE A 265 -22.63 0.02 17.67
C ILE A 265 -22.12 -1.21 16.93
N GLY A 266 -20.85 -1.20 16.45
CA GLY A 266 -20.29 -2.28 15.66
C GLY A 266 -20.93 -2.45 14.27
N MET A 267 -20.65 -3.58 13.64
CA MET A 267 -21.24 -3.96 12.36
C MET A 267 -22.47 -4.84 12.60
N PRO A 268 -23.49 -4.83 11.70
CA PRO A 268 -23.48 -4.19 10.37
C PRO A 268 -23.87 -2.71 10.33
N GLU A 269 -24.40 -2.14 11.42
CA GLU A 269 -24.91 -0.76 11.45
C GLU A 269 -23.79 0.29 11.32
N GLY A 270 -22.58 -0.02 11.75
CA GLY A 270 -21.39 0.85 11.64
C GLY A 270 -21.07 1.30 10.21
N ARG A 271 -21.55 0.57 9.19
CA ARG A 271 -21.42 0.99 7.79
C ARG A 271 -22.08 2.32 7.48
N ILE A 272 -23.14 2.68 8.24
CA ILE A 272 -23.92 3.91 8.00
C ILE A 272 -23.09 5.15 8.36
N PRO A 273 -22.59 5.32 9.59
CA PRO A 273 -21.74 6.46 9.94
C PRO A 273 -20.42 6.49 9.15
N LEU A 274 -19.85 5.33 8.77
CA LEU A 274 -18.68 5.27 7.88
C LEU A 274 -18.99 5.84 6.49
N SER A 275 -20.15 5.49 5.93
CA SER A 275 -20.61 6.00 4.63
C SER A 275 -20.88 7.51 4.69
N GLU A 276 -21.62 7.99 5.69
CA GLU A 276 -21.93 9.40 5.90
C GLU A 276 -20.64 10.23 6.00
N THR A 277 -19.69 9.78 6.81
CA THR A 277 -18.40 10.46 6.96
C THR A 277 -17.58 10.44 5.69
N THR A 278 -17.56 9.32 4.96
CA THR A 278 -16.86 9.21 3.67
C THR A 278 -17.41 10.22 2.65
N ILE A 279 -18.73 10.32 2.53
CA ILE A 279 -19.40 11.29 1.64
C ILE A 279 -19.03 12.72 2.03
N TYR A 280 -19.17 13.05 3.31
CA TYR A 280 -18.84 14.38 3.80
C TYR A 280 -17.39 14.77 3.51
N LEU A 281 -16.44 13.90 3.86
CA LEU A 281 -15.01 14.17 3.65
C LEU A 281 -14.65 14.22 2.15
N SER A 282 -15.35 13.46 1.30
CA SER A 282 -15.15 13.54 -0.15
C SER A 282 -15.58 14.90 -0.72
N LEU A 283 -16.65 15.48 -0.20
CA LEU A 283 -17.22 16.76 -0.69
C LEU A 283 -16.65 17.99 0.01
N ALA A 284 -16.00 17.83 1.16
CA ALA A 284 -15.39 18.93 1.90
C ALA A 284 -14.27 19.62 1.09
N PRO A 285 -14.06 20.93 1.24
CA PRO A 285 -12.92 21.61 0.65
C PRO A 285 -11.61 21.04 1.19
N LYS A 286 -10.58 20.97 0.34
CA LYS A 286 -9.31 20.31 0.66
C LYS A 286 -8.21 21.33 0.97
N SER A 287 -7.47 21.08 2.07
CA SER A 287 -6.23 21.77 2.39
C SER A 287 -5.32 20.90 3.26
N ASN A 288 -4.09 20.74 2.84
CA ASN A 288 -3.04 20.08 3.61
C ASN A 288 -2.06 21.06 4.28
N ARG A 289 -2.43 22.33 4.39
CA ARG A 289 -1.50 23.39 4.83
C ARG A 289 -1.04 23.23 6.27
N ALA A 290 -1.89 22.72 7.16
CA ALA A 290 -1.52 22.42 8.55
C ALA A 290 -0.48 21.29 8.61
N TYR A 291 -0.66 20.22 7.83
CA TYR A 291 0.28 19.11 7.70
C TYR A 291 1.65 19.60 7.18
N LEU A 292 1.68 20.34 6.07
CA LEU A 292 2.92 20.87 5.50
C LEU A 292 3.63 21.85 6.46
N ALA A 293 2.87 22.61 7.24
CA ALA A 293 3.45 23.56 8.21
C ALA A 293 4.22 22.85 9.32
N ILE A 294 3.64 21.82 9.93
CA ILE A 294 4.32 21.07 11.00
C ILE A 294 5.50 20.27 10.47
N ASP A 295 5.39 19.66 9.29
CA ASP A 295 6.48 18.91 8.68
C ASP A 295 7.69 19.82 8.39
N SER A 296 7.44 21.01 7.82
CA SER A 296 8.50 21.99 7.60
C SER A 296 9.17 22.46 8.91
N ALA A 297 8.41 22.62 9.98
CA ALA A 297 8.95 22.99 11.28
C ALA A 297 9.81 21.86 11.89
N ILE A 298 9.34 20.62 11.79
CA ILE A 298 10.08 19.43 12.24
C ILE A 298 11.40 19.28 11.45
N GLU A 299 11.34 19.49 10.14
CA GLU A 299 12.53 19.43 9.28
C GLU A 299 13.57 20.48 9.67
N ASP A 300 13.16 21.71 9.93
CA ASP A 300 14.08 22.76 10.37
C ASP A 300 14.74 22.42 11.69
N VAL A 301 13.99 21.91 12.66
CA VAL A 301 14.55 21.48 13.97
C VAL A 301 15.54 20.33 13.78
N ARG A 302 15.22 19.33 12.95
CA ARG A 302 16.14 18.21 12.65
C ARG A 302 17.42 18.64 11.96
N ASN A 303 17.34 19.70 11.16
CA ASN A 303 18.49 20.30 10.47
C ASN A 303 19.27 21.32 11.33
N GLY A 304 18.97 21.40 12.63
CA GLY A 304 19.64 22.31 13.56
C GLY A 304 19.21 23.77 13.45
N ARG A 305 18.13 24.06 12.72
CA ARG A 305 17.53 25.38 12.61
C ARG A 305 16.47 25.55 13.71
N PHE A 306 16.90 25.88 14.89
CA PHE A 306 15.99 26.15 16.00
C PHE A 306 16.40 27.44 16.71
N SER A 307 15.40 28.21 17.13
CA SER A 307 15.58 29.41 17.91
C SER A 307 15.63 29.08 19.40
N PRO A 308 16.60 29.61 20.17
CA PRO A 308 16.55 29.50 21.62
C PRO A 308 15.32 30.24 22.17
N VAL A 309 14.73 29.71 23.25
CA VAL A 309 13.59 30.37 23.90
C VAL A 309 13.98 31.74 24.41
N PRO A 310 13.35 32.83 23.95
CA PRO A 310 13.64 34.18 24.40
C PRO A 310 13.51 34.31 25.92
N PRO A 311 14.36 35.16 26.59
CA PRO A 311 14.35 35.26 28.06
C PRO A 311 12.97 35.60 28.66
N HIS A 312 12.20 36.48 28.01
CA HIS A 312 10.88 36.89 28.49
C HIS A 312 9.79 35.80 28.35
N LEU A 313 10.03 34.76 27.55
CA LEU A 313 9.11 33.61 27.39
C LEU A 313 9.45 32.43 28.29
N ARG A 314 10.53 32.48 29.08
CA ARG A 314 10.93 31.38 29.96
C ARG A 314 9.96 31.22 31.12
N SER A 315 9.78 30.00 31.61
CA SER A 315 8.92 29.71 32.77
C SER A 315 9.50 30.24 34.10
N THR A 316 10.82 30.45 34.17
CA THR A 316 11.51 30.95 35.35
C THR A 316 12.37 32.13 34.95
N GLY A 317 12.29 33.24 35.74
CA GLY A 317 13.09 34.42 35.51
C GLY A 317 12.70 35.24 34.28
N ALA A 318 11.45 35.12 33.80
CA ALA A 318 10.93 35.92 32.71
C ALA A 318 10.84 37.41 33.13
N VAL A 319 11.51 38.29 32.34
CA VAL A 319 11.44 39.74 32.54
C VAL A 319 11.01 40.37 31.24
N GLY A 320 9.98 41.24 31.29
CA GLY A 320 9.54 42.02 30.14
C GLY A 320 8.52 41.28 29.23
N TYR A 321 7.89 40.20 29.66
CA TYR A 321 6.80 39.59 28.92
C TYR A 321 5.60 40.54 28.86
N LEU A 322 5.13 40.80 27.65
CA LEU A 322 3.93 41.58 27.40
C LEU A 322 2.73 40.62 27.37
N TYR A 323 1.79 40.80 28.30
CA TYR A 323 0.61 39.94 28.40
C TYR A 323 -0.48 40.37 27.40
N PRO A 324 -0.83 39.49 26.41
CA PRO A 324 -1.76 39.92 25.33
C PRO A 324 -3.14 40.32 25.81
N HIS A 325 -3.64 39.82 26.96
CA HIS A 325 -4.94 40.19 27.50
C HIS A 325 -4.97 41.57 28.10
N ASP A 326 -3.85 42.25 28.31
CA ASP A 326 -3.77 43.64 28.73
C ASP A 326 -3.88 44.60 27.53
N SER A 327 -3.91 44.10 26.30
CA SER A 327 -4.10 44.88 25.07
C SER A 327 -5.54 44.77 24.59
N ASP A 328 -6.13 45.87 24.17
CA ASP A 328 -7.48 45.94 23.60
C ASP A 328 -7.63 45.03 22.35
N ALA A 329 -6.56 44.83 21.59
CA ALA A 329 -6.53 43.95 20.42
C ALA A 329 -6.36 42.48 20.77
N GLY A 330 -6.01 42.13 22.03
CA GLY A 330 -5.63 40.79 22.45
C GLY A 330 -4.34 40.29 21.78
N ILE A 331 -3.54 41.17 21.19
CA ILE A 331 -2.32 40.88 20.45
C ILE A 331 -1.29 41.93 20.84
N VAL A 332 -0.04 41.48 21.08
CA VAL A 332 1.07 42.38 21.41
C VAL A 332 2.27 42.08 20.51
N ASN A 333 2.95 43.14 20.11
CA ASN A 333 4.19 43.03 19.33
C ASN A 333 5.34 42.72 20.28
N GLN A 334 5.80 41.45 20.28
CA GLN A 334 7.01 41.01 20.97
C GLN A 334 7.61 39.83 20.20
N ASP A 335 8.90 39.58 20.39
CA ASP A 335 9.60 38.49 19.71
C ASP A 335 9.26 37.14 20.37
N TYR A 336 8.72 36.23 19.59
CA TYR A 336 8.40 34.87 20.06
C TYR A 336 9.49 33.86 19.65
N SER A 337 10.06 34.01 18.46
CA SER A 337 11.16 33.19 17.95
C SER A 337 11.70 33.76 16.63
N ASP A 338 12.89 33.29 16.21
CA ASP A 338 13.44 33.60 14.88
C ASP A 338 12.96 32.59 13.82
N ALA A 339 11.86 31.87 14.08
CA ALA A 339 11.32 30.88 13.16
C ALA A 339 10.79 31.53 11.88
N ARG A 340 11.06 30.87 10.76
CA ARG A 340 10.48 31.30 9.46
C ARG A 340 8.96 31.08 9.43
N THR A 341 8.31 31.63 8.43
CA THR A 341 6.89 31.39 8.18
C THR A 341 6.64 29.95 7.73
N TYR A 342 6.02 29.14 8.58
CA TYR A 342 5.63 27.75 8.28
C TYR A 342 4.21 27.69 7.71
N PHE A 343 3.25 28.36 8.34
CA PHE A 343 1.86 28.28 7.92
C PHE A 343 1.54 29.30 6.83
N LYS A 344 1.17 28.77 5.65
CA LYS A 344 0.73 29.54 4.48
C LYS A 344 -0.69 29.07 4.15
N PRO A 345 -1.74 29.79 4.56
CA PRO A 345 -3.13 29.37 4.38
C PRO A 345 -3.49 29.24 2.90
N SER A 346 -4.39 28.31 2.62
CA SER A 346 -5.04 28.19 1.31
C SER A 346 -6.19 29.19 1.17
N VAL A 347 -6.74 29.25 -0.04
CA VAL A 347 -7.94 30.05 -0.33
C VAL A 347 -9.24 29.24 -0.25
N HIS A 348 -9.16 27.99 0.25
CA HIS A 348 -10.28 27.06 0.26
C HIS A 348 -11.03 27.08 1.60
N GLY A 349 -12.36 27.03 1.52
CA GLY A 349 -13.24 26.90 2.67
C GLY A 349 -12.98 27.92 3.77
N PHE A 350 -13.04 27.46 5.03
CA PHE A 350 -12.83 28.30 6.21
C PHE A 350 -11.39 28.82 6.34
N GLU A 351 -10.42 28.14 5.75
CA GLU A 351 -9.00 28.53 5.82
C GLU A 351 -8.75 29.90 5.15
N LYS A 352 -9.56 30.28 4.16
CA LYS A 352 -9.55 31.63 3.59
C LYS A 352 -9.77 32.71 4.66
N THR A 353 -10.80 32.54 5.51
CA THR A 353 -11.09 33.45 6.61
C THR A 353 -9.96 33.54 7.63
N LEU A 354 -9.34 32.38 7.93
CA LEU A 354 -8.15 32.32 8.79
C LEU A 354 -6.95 33.04 8.17
N GLY A 355 -6.79 32.98 6.85
CA GLY A 355 -5.76 33.67 6.10
C GLY A 355 -5.92 35.23 6.22
N GLU A 356 -7.13 35.72 6.00
CA GLU A 356 -7.44 37.13 6.15
C GLU A 356 -7.15 37.64 7.58
N ARG A 357 -7.51 36.82 8.59
CA ARG A 357 -7.21 37.14 9.99
C ARG A 357 -5.70 37.11 10.27
N LEU A 358 -4.99 36.12 9.72
CA LEU A 358 -3.53 36.00 9.91
C LEU A 358 -2.78 37.20 9.35
N GLU A 359 -3.18 37.73 8.20
CA GLU A 359 -2.61 38.96 7.64
C GLU A 359 -2.78 40.16 8.55
N GLN A 360 -3.96 40.30 9.18
CA GLN A 360 -4.21 41.37 10.15
C GLN A 360 -3.31 41.21 11.40
N ILE A 361 -3.20 40.00 11.92
CA ILE A 361 -2.34 39.70 13.06
C ILE A 361 -0.87 40.00 12.75
N ARG A 362 -0.36 39.59 11.59
CA ARG A 362 1.03 39.83 11.16
C ARG A 362 1.35 41.32 11.06
N LYS A 363 0.40 42.15 10.61
CA LYS A 363 0.56 43.62 10.60
C LYS A 363 0.75 44.19 12.01
N ILE A 364 0.02 43.68 13.02
CA ILE A 364 0.16 44.08 14.40
C ILE A 364 1.50 43.62 14.99
N LEU A 365 1.91 42.38 14.67
CA LEU A 365 3.17 41.80 15.12
C LEU A 365 4.41 42.41 14.43
N GLY A 366 4.24 43.34 13.49
CA GLY A 366 5.35 43.96 12.78
C GLY A 366 6.08 43.02 11.82
N SER A 367 5.51 41.81 11.56
CA SER A 367 6.04 40.87 10.60
C SER A 367 5.58 41.29 9.20
N SER A 368 6.35 42.16 8.54
CA SER A 368 6.22 42.40 7.10
C SER A 368 6.71 41.13 6.38
N ASP A 369 5.93 40.61 5.44
CA ASP A 369 6.34 39.52 4.54
C ASP A 369 7.69 39.90 3.90
N ILE A 370 8.70 39.03 4.12
CA ILE A 370 9.90 38.91 3.28
C ILE A 370 9.70 37.72 2.36
#